data_1b253ea12f3736b2a62fc78a494cda36
#
_entry.id   1b253ea12f3736b2a62fc78a494cda36
#
_cell.length_a   1.000
_cell.length_b   1.000
_cell.length_c   1.000
_cell.angle_alpha   90.00
_cell.angle_beta   90.00
_cell.angle_gamma   90.00
#
_symmetry.space_group_name_H-M   'P 1'
#
loop_
_entity.id
_entity.type
_entity.pdbx_description
1 polymer ?
#
loop_
_entity_poly.entity_id
_entity_poly.type
_entity_poly.pdbx_seq_one_letter_code
_entity_poly.pdbx_strand_id
1 'polypeptide(L)' 'MHDSIIKEMKQVEQFKKMEEKKIPENINYDEIQSLRIEAKQKLNLYRPINIGQASRISGVSPADISVLLVYLGHK' A
#
# COMPACT_ATOMS: atom_id res chain seq x y z
N MET A 1 9.89 10.65 27.17
CA MET A 1 8.76 11.21 26.45
C MET A 1 9.15 11.88 25.16
N HIS A 2 10.20 12.68 25.16
CA HIS A 2 10.66 13.31 23.91
C HIS A 2 11.05 12.29 22.86
N ASP A 3 11.66 11.20 23.30
CA ASP A 3 12.08 10.14 22.37
C ASP A 3 10.89 9.48 21.70
N SER A 4 9.81 9.29 22.45
CA SER A 4 8.61 8.68 21.90
C SER A 4 7.98 9.56 20.83
N ILE A 5 7.94 10.86 21.06
CA ILE A 5 7.38 11.80 20.08
C ILE A 5 8.22 11.83 18.81
N ILE A 6 9.54 11.83 18.96
CA ILE A 6 10.45 11.82 17.81
C ILE A 6 10.27 10.54 16.99
N LYS A 7 10.11 9.40 17.67
CA LYS A 7 9.89 8.13 17.00
C LYS A 7 8.59 8.15 16.22
N GLU A 8 7.55 8.71 16.79
CA GLU A 8 6.26 8.81 16.11
C GLU A 8 6.37 9.67 14.85
N MET A 9 7.09 10.76 14.92
CA MET A 9 7.29 11.63 13.77
C MET A 9 8.05 10.91 12.66
N LYS A 10 9.07 10.15 13.00
CA LYS A 10 9.83 9.39 12.02
C LYS A 10 8.96 8.33 11.35
N GLN A 11 8.12 7.65 12.12
CA GLN A 11 7.22 6.66 11.57
C GLN A 11 6.23 7.29 10.60
N VAL A 12 5.71 8.46 10.96
CA VAL A 12 4.77 9.18 10.09
C VAL A 12 5.44 9.57 8.79
N GLU A 13 6.68 10.04 8.85
CA GLU A 13 7.41 10.41 7.63
C GLU A 13 7.63 9.22 6.72
N GLN A 14 8.01 8.07 7.28
CA GLN A 14 8.19 6.86 6.50
C GLN A 14 6.87 6.41 5.87
N PHE A 15 5.80 6.51 6.63
CA PHE A 15 4.49 6.14 6.14
C PHE A 15 4.07 7.05 4.97
N LYS A 16 4.32 8.33 5.07
CA LYS A 16 4.01 9.26 3.98
C LYS A 16 4.77 8.93 2.71
N LYS A 17 6.04 8.58 2.84
CA LYS A 17 6.83 8.19 1.67
C LYS A 17 6.25 6.96 1.00
N MET A 18 5.79 5.99 1.79
CA MET A 18 5.15 4.80 1.24
C MET A 18 3.83 5.14 0.56
N GLU A 19 3.06 6.07 1.14
CA GLU A 19 1.79 6.48 0.56
C GLU A 19 1.96 7.15 -0.79
N GLU A 20 3.06 7.87 -0.97
CA GLU A 20 3.32 8.60 -2.21
C GLU A 20 3.73 7.69 -3.35
N LYS A 21 4.08 6.45 -3.07
CA LYS A 21 4.51 5.52 -4.12
C LYS A 21 3.37 5.27 -5.10
N LYS A 22 3.63 5.60 -6.35
CA LYS A 22 2.62 5.46 -7.39
C LYS A 22 2.48 4.01 -7.82
N ILE A 23 1.25 3.66 -8.18
CA ILE A 23 0.94 2.34 -8.69
C ILE A 23 0.82 2.46 -10.21
N PRO A 24 1.53 1.59 -10.97
CA PRO A 24 1.42 1.62 -12.44
C PRO A 24 -0.01 1.37 -12.91
N GLU A 25 -0.41 2.07 -13.96
CA GLU A 25 -1.75 1.89 -14.51
C GLU A 25 -1.96 0.49 -15.09
N ASN A 26 -0.90 -0.11 -15.57
CA ASN A 26 -0.96 -1.43 -16.19
C ASN A 26 -0.71 -2.57 -15.21
N ILE A 27 -0.74 -2.27 -13.92
CA ILE A 27 -0.52 -3.31 -12.91
C ILE A 27 -1.61 -4.37 -13.00
N ASN A 28 -1.20 -5.63 -12.88
CA ASN A 28 -2.13 -6.75 -12.87
C ASN A 28 -2.17 -7.35 -11.46
N TYR A 29 -3.21 -7.00 -10.71
CA TYR A 29 -3.35 -7.47 -9.34
C TYR A 29 -3.53 -8.98 -9.26
N ASP A 30 -4.06 -9.59 -10.31
CA ASP A 30 -4.28 -11.03 -10.34
C ASP A 30 -2.95 -11.80 -10.34
N GLU A 31 -1.88 -11.19 -10.81
CA GLU A 31 -0.56 -11.81 -10.79
C GLU A 31 0.05 -11.84 -9.40
N ILE A 32 -0.46 -11.03 -8.48
CA ILE A 32 0.08 -10.94 -7.12
C ILE A 32 -0.60 -12.00 -6.28
N GLN A 33 0.00 -13.17 -6.22
CA GLN A 33 -0.61 -14.32 -5.54
C GLN A 33 -0.76 -14.13 -4.04
N SER A 34 0.10 -13.31 -3.45
CA SER A 34 0.05 -13.06 -2.00
C SER A 34 -1.10 -12.17 -1.57
N LEU A 35 -1.76 -11.50 -2.52
CA LEU A 35 -2.93 -10.69 -2.22
C LEU A 35 -4.15 -11.58 -2.01
N ARG A 36 -4.99 -11.20 -1.04
CA ARG A 36 -6.27 -11.89 -0.84
C ARG A 36 -7.21 -11.57 -2.00
N ILE A 37 -8.12 -12.50 -2.25
CA ILE A 37 -9.09 -12.34 -3.35
C ILE A 37 -9.89 -11.06 -3.18
N GLU A 38 -10.34 -10.78 -1.94
CA GLU A 38 -11.09 -9.56 -1.67
C GLU A 38 -10.29 -8.31 -2.00
N ALA A 39 -9.01 -8.31 -1.61
CA ALA A 39 -8.14 -7.16 -1.91
C ALA A 39 -7.96 -6.99 -3.41
N LYS A 40 -7.75 -8.09 -4.14
CA LYS A 40 -7.62 -8.03 -5.59
C LYS A 40 -8.86 -7.43 -6.24
N GLN A 41 -10.02 -7.86 -5.80
CA GLN A 41 -11.29 -7.37 -6.33
C GLN A 41 -11.44 -5.87 -6.09
N LYS A 42 -11.15 -5.44 -4.88
CA LYS A 42 -11.27 -4.02 -4.54
C LYS A 42 -10.26 -3.16 -5.29
N LEU A 43 -9.03 -3.63 -5.40
CA LEU A 43 -8.00 -2.90 -6.12
C LEU A 43 -8.33 -2.80 -7.62
N ASN A 44 -8.87 -3.86 -8.20
CA ASN A 44 -9.29 -3.82 -9.60
C ASN A 44 -10.48 -2.89 -9.80
N LEU A 45 -11.38 -2.84 -8.83
CA LEU A 45 -12.58 -2.01 -8.92
C LEU A 45 -12.24 -0.53 -8.81
N TYR A 46 -11.45 -0.16 -7.83
CA TYR A 46 -11.16 1.25 -7.54
C TYR A 46 -9.95 1.78 -8.28
N ARG A 47 -9.02 0.93 -8.65
CA ARG A 47 -7.81 1.30 -9.41
C ARG A 47 -7.09 2.48 -8.77
N PRO A 48 -6.59 2.34 -7.52
CA PRO A 48 -5.95 3.46 -6.84
C PRO A 48 -4.70 3.92 -7.60
N ILE A 49 -4.41 5.21 -7.50
CA ILE A 49 -3.28 5.81 -8.19
C ILE A 49 -1.97 5.57 -7.43
N ASN A 50 -2.07 5.52 -6.11
CA ASN A 50 -0.89 5.35 -5.26
C ASN A 50 -1.24 4.46 -4.07
N ILE A 51 -0.20 4.15 -3.28
CA ILE A 51 -0.37 3.27 -2.12
C ILE A 51 -1.26 3.91 -1.06
N GLY A 52 -1.18 5.22 -0.90
CA GLY A 52 -2.04 5.92 0.06
C GLY A 52 -3.51 5.73 -0.23
N GLN A 53 -3.89 5.85 -1.49
CA GLN A 53 -5.27 5.60 -1.90
C GLN A 53 -5.66 4.14 -1.73
N ALA A 54 -4.74 3.23 -2.07
CA ALA A 54 -4.98 1.81 -1.92
C ALA A 54 -5.26 1.45 -0.45
N SER A 55 -4.53 2.04 0.47
CA SER A 55 -4.68 1.73 1.90
C SER A 55 -6.01 2.22 2.47
N ARG A 56 -6.67 3.15 1.80
CA ARG A 56 -7.95 3.68 2.24
C ARG A 56 -9.14 2.89 1.73
N ILE A 57 -8.91 1.94 0.84
CA ILE A 57 -9.98 1.13 0.29
C ILE A 57 -10.44 0.13 1.34
N SER A 58 -11.75 0.12 1.61
CA SER A 58 -12.33 -0.89 2.49
C SER A 58 -12.15 -2.27 1.88
N GLY A 59 -11.64 -3.21 2.65
CA GLY A 59 -11.35 -4.55 2.15
C GLY A 59 -9.88 -4.78 1.84
N VAL A 60 -9.08 -3.72 1.81
CA VAL A 60 -7.63 -3.82 1.64
C VAL A 60 -6.99 -3.63 3.01
N SER A 61 -6.26 -4.65 3.48
CA SER A 61 -5.62 -4.62 4.79
C SER A 61 -4.18 -4.11 4.70
N PRO A 62 -3.59 -3.73 5.86
CA PRO A 62 -2.18 -3.35 5.86
C PRO A 62 -1.26 -4.45 5.31
N ALA A 63 -1.63 -5.72 5.52
CA ALA A 63 -0.86 -6.82 4.95
C ALA A 63 -0.87 -6.79 3.43
N ASP A 64 -2.03 -6.48 2.84
CA ASP A 64 -2.14 -6.36 1.39
C ASP A 64 -1.28 -5.21 0.88
N ILE A 65 -1.25 -4.11 1.61
CA ILE A 65 -0.41 -2.96 1.24
C ILE A 65 1.07 -3.36 1.27
N SER A 66 1.48 -4.11 2.28
CA SER A 66 2.86 -4.60 2.34
C SER A 66 3.20 -5.46 1.13
N VAL A 67 2.28 -6.32 0.72
CA VAL A 67 2.46 -7.15 -0.47
C VAL A 67 2.65 -6.28 -1.71
N LEU A 68 1.82 -5.25 -1.86
CA LEU A 68 1.93 -4.32 -2.98
C LEU A 68 3.28 -3.60 -2.99
N LEU A 69 3.73 -3.15 -1.83
CA LEU A 69 5.01 -2.46 -1.74
C LEU A 69 6.17 -3.36 -2.15
N VAL A 70 6.15 -4.61 -1.72
CA VAL A 70 7.17 -5.59 -2.11
C VAL A 70 7.12 -5.80 -3.62
N TYR A 71 5.93 -5.98 -4.17
CA TYR A 71 5.75 -6.19 -5.60
C TYR A 71 6.29 -5.01 -6.42
N LEU A 72 5.92 -3.79 -6.01
CA LEU A 72 6.32 -2.59 -6.74
C LEU A 72 7.80 -2.27 -6.58
N GLY A 73 8.36 -2.63 -5.45
CA GLY A 73 9.77 -2.38 -5.19
C GLY A 73 10.70 -3.44 -5.75
N HIS A 74 10.15 -4.50 -6.31
CA HIS A 74 10.90 -5.68 -6.71
C HIS A 74 11.30 -5.61 -8.18
N LYS A 75 11.88 -4.50 -8.53
CA LYS A 75 12.45 -4.36 -9.86
C LYS A 75 13.97 -4.40 -9.77
#